data_70b4d47c1dcaa26cbcc900129298f3d8
#
_entry.id   70b4d47c1dcaa26cbcc900129298f3d8
#
_cell.length_a   1.000
_cell.length_b   1.000
_cell.length_c   1.000
_cell.angle_alpha   90.00
_cell.angle_beta   90.00
_cell.angle_gamma   90.00
#
_symmetry.space_group_name_H-M   'P 1'
#
loop_
_entity.id
_entity.type
_entity.pdbx_description
1 polymer ?
#
loop_
_entity_poly.entity_id
_entity_poly.type
_entity_poly.pdbx_seq_one_letter_code
_entity_poly.pdbx_strand_id
1 'polypeptide(L)'
;IPVIMKTKKVSFGDTKYSHEDLAEITKVLTPIISPLGLSYTWDTDYKDSMVIVTCVISHKSGYSKNTTLPAPIDTSGKKNAIQSIGSTVTYLQRYTLKAAFGLAVANDDDARFSGQGNMETITEEQATRLRELVEKTSTAIDKFCRFFKVQSVADIAAKDFKAAERQLL
;
A
#
# COMPACT_ATOMS: atom_id res chain seq x y z
N ILE A 1 -7.20 11.72 19.03
CA ILE A 1 -6.58 10.41 18.73
C ILE A 1 -5.13 10.70 18.35
N PRO A 2 -4.14 10.00 18.94
CA PRO A 2 -2.73 10.20 18.60
C PRO A 2 -2.44 9.85 17.14
N VAL A 3 -1.42 10.50 16.58
CA VAL A 3 -0.93 10.19 15.23
C VAL A 3 -0.28 8.81 15.24
N ILE A 4 -0.72 7.93 14.36
CA ILE A 4 -0.15 6.59 14.22
C ILE A 4 1.04 6.66 13.26
N MET A 5 2.21 6.20 13.70
CA MET A 5 3.44 6.25 12.92
C MET A 5 3.56 5.00 12.03
N LYS A 6 4.04 5.18 10.81
CA LYS A 6 4.39 4.06 9.92
C LYS A 6 5.63 3.35 10.46
N THR A 7 5.48 2.13 10.95
CA THR A 7 6.56 1.36 11.59
C THR A 7 7.06 0.20 10.73
N LYS A 8 6.20 -0.35 9.86
CA LYS A 8 6.56 -1.50 9.03
C LYS A 8 7.21 -1.05 7.74
N LYS A 9 8.51 -1.33 7.62
CA LYS A 9 9.25 -1.15 6.38
C LYS A 9 9.07 -2.39 5.52
N VAL A 10 8.57 -2.21 4.31
CA VAL A 10 8.52 -3.27 3.31
C VAL A 10 9.59 -2.99 2.28
N SER A 11 10.46 -3.96 2.05
CA SER A 11 11.50 -3.92 1.02
C SER A 11 11.27 -5.07 0.07
N PHE A 12 10.98 -4.78 -1.18
CA PHE A 12 10.86 -5.77 -2.23
C PHE A 12 11.70 -5.28 -3.43
N GLY A 13 12.87 -5.88 -3.62
CA GLY A 13 13.88 -5.35 -4.53
C GLY A 13 14.31 -3.95 -4.08
N ASP A 14 14.30 -2.98 -4.97
CA ASP A 14 14.65 -1.58 -4.68
C ASP A 14 13.49 -0.76 -4.09
N THR A 15 12.29 -1.32 -4.04
CA THR A 15 11.10 -0.63 -3.52
C THR A 15 11.08 -0.72 -2.01
N LYS A 16 11.25 0.41 -1.35
CA LYS A 16 11.11 0.56 0.10
C LYS A 16 9.92 1.47 0.38
N TYR A 17 8.86 0.93 0.93
CA TYR A 17 7.78 1.73 1.47
C TYR A 17 7.48 1.34 2.90
N SER A 18 6.98 2.26 3.67
CA SER A 18 6.56 2.00 5.04
C SER A 18 5.06 2.22 5.17
N HIS A 19 4.39 1.29 5.78
CA HIS A 19 3.00 1.44 6.18
C HIS A 19 2.85 1.09 7.66
N GLU A 20 1.80 1.59 8.26
CA GLU A 20 1.39 1.14 9.58
C GLU A 20 0.88 -0.30 9.48
N ASP A 21 1.27 -1.14 10.43
CA ASP A 21 0.70 -2.48 10.57
C ASP A 21 -0.68 -2.37 11.26
N LEU A 22 -1.62 -3.24 10.89
CA LEU A 22 -2.91 -3.34 11.57
C LEU A 22 -2.73 -3.54 13.08
N ALA A 23 -1.74 -4.34 13.48
CA ALA A 23 -1.40 -4.57 14.88
C ALA A 23 -1.01 -3.29 15.62
N GLU A 24 -0.24 -2.39 15.00
CA GLU A 24 0.13 -1.11 15.60
C GLU A 24 -1.08 -0.18 15.74
N ILE A 25 -1.96 -0.14 14.74
CA ILE A 25 -3.19 0.65 14.82
C ILE A 25 -4.05 0.15 15.97
N THR A 26 -4.27 -1.15 16.07
CA THR A 26 -5.11 -1.76 17.13
C THR A 26 -4.50 -1.58 18.52
N LYS A 27 -3.17 -1.71 18.65
CA LYS A 27 -2.45 -1.51 19.90
C LYS A 27 -2.60 -0.09 20.45
N VAL A 28 -2.60 0.91 19.57
CA VAL A 28 -2.79 2.31 19.97
C VAL A 28 -4.27 2.63 20.20
N LEU A 29 -5.16 2.14 19.32
CA LEU A 29 -6.56 2.51 19.32
C LEU A 29 -7.35 1.85 20.47
N THR A 30 -7.14 0.54 20.70
CA THR A 30 -7.93 -0.25 21.66
C THR A 30 -7.91 0.32 23.07
N PRO A 31 -6.76 0.69 23.67
CA PRO A 31 -6.72 1.30 25.01
C PRO A 31 -7.47 2.62 25.11
N ILE A 32 -7.62 3.35 24.00
CA ILE A 32 -8.31 4.65 23.98
C ILE A 32 -9.82 4.46 23.92
N ILE A 33 -10.31 3.52 23.10
CA ILE A 33 -11.73 3.37 22.85
C ILE A 33 -12.45 2.47 23.87
N SER A 34 -11.74 1.45 24.42
CA SER A 34 -12.34 0.51 25.37
C SER A 34 -12.91 1.19 26.63
N PRO A 35 -12.22 2.15 27.28
CA PRO A 35 -12.80 2.87 28.43
C PRO A 35 -14.04 3.68 28.07
N LEU A 36 -14.18 4.07 26.81
CA LEU A 36 -15.36 4.76 26.29
C LEU A 36 -16.54 3.82 25.98
N GLY A 37 -16.38 2.51 26.20
CA GLY A 37 -17.37 1.50 25.88
C GLY A 37 -17.51 1.19 24.40
N LEU A 38 -16.51 1.53 23.60
CA LEU A 38 -16.45 1.24 22.18
C LEU A 38 -15.62 -0.03 21.90
N SER A 39 -16.06 -0.80 20.93
CA SER A 39 -15.35 -1.95 20.38
C SER A 39 -15.46 -1.96 18.86
N TYR A 40 -14.67 -2.77 18.20
CA TYR A 40 -14.76 -2.98 16.76
C TYR A 40 -14.55 -4.45 16.41
N THR A 41 -15.18 -4.87 15.32
CA THR A 41 -15.05 -6.19 14.70
C THR A 41 -15.03 -6.04 13.18
N TRP A 42 -14.74 -7.12 12.47
CA TRP A 42 -14.84 -7.14 11.01
C TRP A 42 -15.67 -8.31 10.54
N ASP A 43 -16.59 -8.01 9.63
CA ASP A 43 -17.26 -8.98 8.79
C ASP A 43 -16.58 -9.02 7.42
N THR A 44 -16.38 -10.23 6.89
CA THR A 44 -15.74 -10.44 5.59
C THR A 44 -16.64 -11.24 4.69
N ASP A 45 -16.84 -10.75 3.47
CA ASP A 45 -17.63 -11.40 2.43
C ASP A 45 -16.85 -11.45 1.10
N TYR A 46 -17.28 -12.33 0.20
CA TYR A 46 -16.73 -12.45 -1.15
C TYR A 46 -17.85 -12.52 -2.16
N LYS A 47 -17.96 -11.52 -3.01
CA LYS A 47 -19.01 -11.40 -4.01
C LYS A 47 -18.49 -10.74 -5.28
N ASP A 48 -18.91 -11.23 -6.44
CA ASP A 48 -18.59 -10.67 -7.76
C ASP A 48 -17.05 -10.47 -7.97
N SER A 49 -16.25 -11.47 -7.54
CA SER A 49 -14.78 -11.43 -7.60
C SER A 49 -14.13 -10.35 -6.72
N MET A 50 -14.87 -9.79 -5.77
CA MET A 50 -14.42 -8.79 -4.83
C MET A 50 -14.40 -9.35 -3.41
N VAL A 51 -13.37 -9.06 -2.67
CA VAL A 51 -13.34 -9.19 -1.20
C VAL A 51 -14.00 -7.94 -0.62
N ILE A 52 -14.95 -8.14 0.27
CA ILE A 52 -15.68 -7.06 0.93
C ILE A 52 -15.39 -7.16 2.42
N VAL A 53 -14.90 -6.09 3.02
CA VAL A 53 -14.63 -6.04 4.46
C VAL A 53 -15.41 -4.88 5.07
N THR A 54 -16.16 -5.18 6.11
CA THR A 54 -16.94 -4.22 6.89
C THR A 54 -16.38 -4.12 8.30
N CYS A 55 -15.86 -2.97 8.67
CA CYS A 55 -15.54 -2.65 10.05
C CYS A 55 -16.83 -2.20 10.77
N VAL A 56 -17.19 -2.91 11.80
CA VAL A 56 -18.36 -2.61 12.65
C VAL A 56 -17.84 -2.05 13.97
N ILE A 57 -18.11 -0.76 14.22
CA ILE A 57 -17.87 -0.13 15.52
C ILE A 57 -19.15 -0.31 16.35
N SER A 58 -19.02 -0.78 17.57
CA SER A 58 -20.15 -0.97 18.50
C SER A 58 -19.89 -0.24 19.80
N HIS A 59 -20.96 0.31 20.39
CA HIS A 59 -20.94 0.93 21.71
C HIS A 59 -21.76 0.08 22.70
N LYS A 60 -21.32 0.01 23.95
CA LYS A 60 -21.99 -0.76 25.04
C LYS A 60 -23.47 -0.44 25.23
N SER A 61 -23.95 0.73 24.79
CA SER A 61 -25.37 1.12 24.81
C SER A 61 -26.19 0.59 23.63
N GLY A 62 -25.61 -0.28 22.77
CA GLY A 62 -26.30 -0.93 21.65
C GLY A 62 -26.23 -0.20 20.30
N TYR A 63 -25.57 0.96 20.22
CA TYR A 63 -25.38 1.65 18.96
C TYR A 63 -24.23 1.01 18.16
N SER A 64 -24.38 0.92 16.85
CA SER A 64 -23.32 0.47 15.94
C SER A 64 -23.23 1.31 14.66
N LYS A 65 -22.04 1.35 14.07
CA LYS A 65 -21.75 2.01 12.79
C LYS A 65 -20.86 1.13 11.93
N ASN A 66 -21.22 1.00 10.67
CA ASN A 66 -20.52 0.18 9.70
C ASN A 66 -19.72 1.04 8.72
N THR A 67 -18.52 0.56 8.36
CA THR A 67 -17.69 1.13 7.29
C THR A 67 -17.22 0.00 6.40
N THR A 68 -17.63 0.01 5.14
CA THR A 68 -17.40 -1.09 4.19
C THR A 68 -16.53 -0.64 3.03
N LEU A 69 -15.56 -1.45 2.67
CA LEU A 69 -14.75 -1.29 1.47
C LEU A 69 -14.65 -2.61 0.70
N PRO A 70 -14.85 -2.59 -0.64
CA PRO A 70 -14.56 -3.70 -1.52
C PRO A 70 -13.19 -3.53 -2.18
N ALA A 71 -12.51 -4.64 -2.49
CA ALA A 71 -11.36 -4.65 -3.37
C ALA A 71 -11.25 -5.97 -4.14
N PRO A 72 -10.65 -5.98 -5.35
CA PRO A 72 -10.31 -7.21 -6.03
C PRO A 72 -9.24 -7.97 -5.25
N ILE A 73 -9.11 -9.27 -5.52
CA ILE A 73 -8.06 -10.10 -4.93
C ILE A 73 -6.68 -9.57 -5.36
N ASP A 74 -5.79 -9.40 -4.40
CA ASP A 74 -4.41 -8.97 -4.64
C ASP A 74 -3.60 -10.07 -5.35
N THR A 75 -3.41 -9.92 -6.65
CA THR A 75 -2.66 -10.85 -7.50
C THR A 75 -1.17 -10.47 -7.63
N SER A 76 -0.69 -9.49 -6.90
CA SER A 76 0.69 -9.04 -6.96
C SER A 76 1.67 -10.07 -6.41
N GLY A 77 2.82 -10.22 -7.07
CA GLY A 77 3.89 -11.14 -6.65
C GLY A 77 3.54 -12.63 -6.84
N LYS A 78 4.34 -13.51 -6.23
CA LYS A 78 4.18 -14.97 -6.31
C LYS A 78 3.33 -15.50 -5.15
N LYS A 79 2.08 -15.01 -5.01
CA LYS A 79 1.15 -15.46 -3.98
C LYS A 79 0.28 -16.61 -4.50
N ASN A 80 -0.02 -17.59 -3.64
CA ASN A 80 -1.11 -18.52 -3.93
C ASN A 80 -2.48 -17.87 -3.68
N ALA A 81 -3.57 -18.52 -4.11
CA ALA A 81 -4.92 -17.96 -4.01
C ALA A 81 -5.32 -17.58 -2.56
N ILE A 82 -4.96 -18.40 -1.57
CA ILE A 82 -5.27 -18.15 -0.16
C ILE A 82 -4.48 -16.93 0.35
N GLN A 83 -3.19 -16.84 0.01
CA GLN A 83 -2.35 -15.69 0.37
C GLN A 83 -2.85 -14.40 -0.27
N SER A 84 -3.34 -14.46 -1.50
CA SER A 84 -3.90 -13.33 -2.22
C SER A 84 -5.16 -12.79 -1.53
N ILE A 85 -6.08 -13.66 -1.14
CA ILE A 85 -7.27 -13.29 -0.37
C ILE A 85 -6.87 -12.72 1.00
N GLY A 86 -6.01 -13.40 1.75
CA GLY A 86 -5.54 -12.95 3.06
C GLY A 86 -4.86 -11.58 3.03
N SER A 87 -4.07 -11.32 1.98
CA SER A 87 -3.46 -10.01 1.73
C SER A 87 -4.52 -8.92 1.55
N THR A 88 -5.53 -9.17 0.71
CA THR A 88 -6.64 -8.23 0.47
C THR A 88 -7.45 -7.98 1.73
N VAL A 89 -7.80 -9.03 2.48
CA VAL A 89 -8.54 -8.91 3.75
C VAL A 89 -7.78 -8.03 4.73
N THR A 90 -6.50 -8.30 4.97
CA THR A 90 -5.69 -7.52 5.93
C THR A 90 -5.55 -6.06 5.49
N TYR A 91 -5.41 -5.82 4.19
CA TYR A 91 -5.41 -4.47 3.62
C TYR A 91 -6.72 -3.75 3.92
N LEU A 92 -7.86 -4.36 3.60
CA LEU A 92 -9.18 -3.78 3.81
C LEU A 92 -9.52 -3.58 5.30
N GLN A 93 -9.10 -4.50 6.19
CA GLN A 93 -9.27 -4.33 7.63
C GLN A 93 -8.57 -3.06 8.13
N ARG A 94 -7.36 -2.79 7.67
CA ARG A 94 -6.61 -1.59 8.03
C ARG A 94 -7.33 -0.32 7.56
N TYR A 95 -7.76 -0.29 6.31
CA TYR A 95 -8.40 0.89 5.73
C TYR A 95 -9.80 1.14 6.27
N THR A 96 -10.60 0.11 6.47
CA THR A 96 -11.93 0.26 7.07
C THR A 96 -11.86 0.75 8.51
N LEU A 97 -10.89 0.28 9.31
CA LEU A 97 -10.66 0.75 10.67
C LEU A 97 -10.24 2.23 10.70
N LYS A 98 -9.30 2.61 9.85
CA LYS A 98 -8.87 4.01 9.71
C LYS A 98 -10.04 4.92 9.33
N ALA A 99 -10.79 4.54 8.31
CA ALA A 99 -11.95 5.30 7.86
C ALA A 99 -13.05 5.40 8.93
N ALA A 100 -13.31 4.30 9.64
CA ALA A 100 -14.34 4.23 10.69
C ALA A 100 -14.07 5.20 11.84
N PHE A 101 -12.81 5.39 12.22
CA PHE A 101 -12.38 6.28 13.31
C PHE A 101 -11.83 7.63 12.85
N GLY A 102 -11.80 7.90 11.54
CA GLY A 102 -11.24 9.15 11.00
C GLY A 102 -9.75 9.32 11.31
N LEU A 103 -8.98 8.21 11.30
CA LEU A 103 -7.56 8.26 11.60
C LEU A 103 -6.78 8.84 10.42
N ALA A 104 -6.12 9.98 10.64
CA ALA A 104 -5.15 10.52 9.72
C ALA A 104 -3.79 9.81 9.90
N VAL A 105 -3.14 9.48 8.79
CA VAL A 105 -1.77 8.97 8.79
C VAL A 105 -0.82 10.09 8.42
N ALA A 106 0.22 10.30 9.21
CA ALA A 106 1.28 11.20 8.81
C ALA A 106 2.00 10.62 7.57
N ASN A 107 1.97 11.36 6.47
CA ASN A 107 2.49 10.95 5.16
C ASN A 107 1.72 9.76 4.54
N ASP A 108 0.53 10.04 4.03
CA ASP A 108 -0.25 9.07 3.25
C ASP A 108 0.31 8.99 1.82
N ASP A 109 1.43 8.28 1.64
CA ASP A 109 2.01 8.00 0.32
C ASP A 109 1.22 6.90 -0.45
N ASP A 110 0.29 6.23 0.22
CA ASP A 110 -0.49 5.12 -0.35
C ASP A 110 -1.42 5.60 -1.50
N ALA A 111 -1.83 6.88 -1.49
CA ALA A 111 -2.63 7.47 -2.56
C ALA A 111 -1.85 7.70 -3.86
N ARG A 112 -0.52 7.74 -3.83
CA ARG A 112 0.30 7.88 -5.04
C ARG A 112 0.30 6.64 -5.92
N PHE A 113 0.01 5.47 -5.36
CA PHE A 113 -0.07 4.21 -6.11
C PHE A 113 -1.48 3.90 -6.63
N SER A 114 -2.54 4.48 -6.05
CA SER A 114 -3.92 4.22 -6.48
C SER A 114 -4.40 5.11 -7.63
N GLY A 115 -3.67 6.16 -7.99
CA GLY A 115 -4.05 7.13 -9.02
C GLY A 115 -3.36 6.97 -10.38
N GLN A 116 -2.38 6.08 -10.51
CA GLN A 116 -1.80 5.75 -11.81
C GLN A 116 -2.54 4.52 -12.36
N GLY A 117 -3.52 4.80 -13.21
CA GLY A 117 -4.07 3.78 -14.10
C GLY A 117 -2.92 3.03 -14.76
N ASN A 118 -3.02 1.71 -14.79
CA ASN A 118 -2.17 0.67 -15.37
C ASN A 118 -1.16 1.20 -16.41
N MET A 119 -0.15 1.97 -15.98
CA MET A 119 1.01 2.23 -16.82
C MET A 119 1.93 1.03 -16.61
N GLU A 120 2.01 0.17 -17.61
CA GLU A 120 3.02 -0.90 -17.65
C GLU A 120 4.37 -0.28 -17.33
N THR A 121 5.01 -0.71 -16.26
CA THR A 121 6.39 -0.36 -15.97
C THR A 121 7.33 -1.19 -16.83
N ILE A 122 8.58 -0.78 -16.93
CA ILE A 122 9.60 -1.55 -17.65
C ILE A 122 9.74 -2.96 -17.06
N THR A 123 10.15 -3.91 -17.92
CA THR A 123 10.44 -5.28 -17.49
C THR A 123 11.69 -5.32 -16.60
N GLU A 124 11.84 -6.39 -15.79
CA GLU A 124 13.05 -6.56 -14.97
C GLU A 124 14.34 -6.61 -15.80
N GLU A 125 14.29 -7.18 -17.01
CA GLU A 125 15.41 -7.18 -17.95
C GLU A 125 15.77 -5.75 -18.38
N GLN A 126 14.77 -4.92 -18.66
CA GLN A 126 14.95 -3.51 -19.00
C GLN A 126 15.48 -2.71 -17.82
N ALA A 127 14.98 -2.96 -16.61
CA ALA A 127 15.47 -2.32 -15.39
C ALA A 127 16.93 -2.67 -15.11
N THR A 128 17.32 -3.94 -15.27
CA THR A 128 18.71 -4.40 -15.14
C THR A 128 19.62 -3.70 -16.13
N ARG A 129 19.21 -3.60 -17.39
CA ARG A 129 19.95 -2.89 -18.43
C ARG A 129 20.16 -1.42 -18.10
N LEU A 130 19.17 -0.71 -17.60
CA LEU A 130 19.32 0.68 -17.18
C LEU A 130 20.24 0.83 -15.96
N ARG A 131 20.20 -0.08 -14.99
CA ARG A 131 21.13 -0.10 -13.85
C ARG A 131 22.58 -0.25 -14.30
N GLU A 132 22.84 -1.17 -15.21
CA GLU A 132 24.18 -1.36 -15.80
C GLU A 132 24.66 -0.10 -16.54
N LEU A 133 23.78 0.59 -17.25
CA LEU A 133 24.12 1.84 -17.93
C LEU A 133 24.42 2.96 -16.91
N VAL A 134 23.62 3.08 -15.85
CA VAL A 134 23.86 4.04 -14.74
C VAL A 134 25.24 3.82 -14.12
N GLU A 135 25.64 2.56 -13.87
CA GLU A 135 26.96 2.23 -13.35
C GLU A 135 28.07 2.59 -14.35
N LYS A 136 27.93 2.19 -15.61
CA LYS A 136 28.94 2.46 -16.68
C LYS A 136 29.16 3.96 -16.90
N THR A 137 28.13 4.76 -16.79
CA THR A 137 28.20 6.21 -16.99
C THR A 137 28.51 6.98 -15.72
N SER A 138 28.69 6.29 -14.58
CA SER A 138 28.88 6.90 -13.25
C SER A 138 27.80 7.94 -12.92
N THR A 139 26.60 7.77 -13.46
CA THR A 139 25.46 8.66 -13.22
C THR A 139 24.91 8.41 -11.83
N ALA A 140 24.63 9.45 -11.07
CA ALA A 140 24.01 9.30 -9.75
C ALA A 140 22.57 8.80 -9.92
N ILE A 141 22.29 7.58 -9.46
CA ILE A 141 20.97 6.90 -9.60
C ILE A 141 19.83 7.76 -9.06
N ASP A 142 20.07 8.50 -7.96
CA ASP A 142 19.06 9.39 -7.38
C ASP A 142 18.67 10.54 -8.31
N LYS A 143 19.65 11.10 -9.04
CA LYS A 143 19.41 12.17 -10.01
C LYS A 143 18.65 11.63 -11.21
N PHE A 144 19.00 10.41 -11.66
CA PHE A 144 18.34 9.72 -12.77
C PHE A 144 16.88 9.43 -12.44
N CYS A 145 16.59 8.84 -11.28
CA CYS A 145 15.24 8.56 -10.83
C CYS A 145 14.40 9.84 -10.65
N ARG A 146 15.00 10.93 -10.12
CA ARG A 146 14.32 12.23 -10.01
C ARG A 146 13.92 12.83 -11.35
N PHE A 147 14.75 12.65 -12.38
CA PHE A 147 14.46 13.16 -13.72
C PHE A 147 13.18 12.51 -14.27
N PHE A 148 13.01 11.19 -14.07
CA PHE A 148 11.81 10.45 -14.48
C PHE A 148 10.68 10.53 -13.45
N LYS A 149 10.87 11.26 -12.34
CA LYS A 149 9.89 11.39 -11.23
C LYS A 149 9.47 10.05 -10.63
N VAL A 150 10.39 9.10 -10.58
CA VAL A 150 10.22 7.76 -10.01
C VAL A 150 11.10 7.56 -8.79
N GLN A 151 10.76 6.59 -7.96
CA GLN A 151 11.56 6.27 -6.76
C GLN A 151 12.66 5.25 -7.05
N SER A 152 12.44 4.38 -8.04
CA SER A 152 13.44 3.40 -8.49
C SER A 152 13.45 3.28 -10.01
N VAL A 153 14.51 2.69 -10.55
CA VAL A 153 14.64 2.42 -11.99
C VAL A 153 13.52 1.50 -12.48
N ALA A 154 13.07 0.57 -11.64
CA ALA A 154 11.99 -0.37 -11.99
C ALA A 154 10.61 0.30 -12.14
N ASP A 155 10.42 1.50 -11.57
CA ASP A 155 9.16 2.24 -11.62
C ASP A 155 9.02 3.09 -12.89
N ILE A 156 10.02 3.11 -13.76
CA ILE A 156 9.98 3.84 -15.03
C ILE A 156 8.88 3.23 -15.91
N ALA A 157 8.01 4.07 -16.46
CA ALA A 157 6.96 3.60 -17.36
C ALA A 157 7.55 2.95 -18.63
N ALA A 158 6.98 1.85 -19.11
CA ALA A 158 7.48 1.12 -20.29
C ALA A 158 7.65 2.01 -21.54
N LYS A 159 6.75 3.00 -21.69
CA LYS A 159 6.82 4.01 -22.76
C LYS A 159 8.09 4.88 -22.69
N ASP A 160 8.63 5.10 -21.48
CA ASP A 160 9.75 6.00 -21.23
C ASP A 160 11.11 5.27 -21.25
N PHE A 161 11.13 3.92 -21.43
CA PHE A 161 12.35 3.11 -21.45
C PHE A 161 13.39 3.62 -22.46
N LYS A 162 12.97 3.89 -23.70
CA LYS A 162 13.88 4.38 -24.74
C LYS A 162 14.45 5.78 -24.43
N ALA A 163 13.67 6.62 -23.77
CA ALA A 163 14.13 7.93 -23.32
C ALA A 163 15.12 7.80 -22.18
N ALA A 164 14.87 6.88 -21.24
CA ALA A 164 15.76 6.58 -20.12
C ALA A 164 17.12 6.02 -20.62
N GLU A 165 17.09 5.12 -21.61
CA GLU A 165 18.32 4.58 -22.22
C GLU A 165 19.14 5.67 -22.93
N ARG A 166 18.49 6.56 -23.69
CA ARG A 166 19.17 7.68 -24.36
C ARG A 166 19.78 8.70 -23.41
N GLN A 167 19.23 8.85 -22.22
CA GLN A 167 19.76 9.76 -21.22
C GLN A 167 21.10 9.26 -20.63
N LEU A 168 21.38 7.97 -20.75
CA LEU A 168 22.55 7.28 -20.22
C LEU A 168 23.60 6.93 -21.30
N LEU A 169 23.30 7.12 -22.57
CA LEU A 169 24.21 6.91 -23.71
C LEU A 169 24.79 8.23 -24.21
#